data_1ec2bfa55c61dfa255afa605c4ae1362
#
_entry.id   1ec2bfa55c61dfa255afa605c4ae1362
#
_cell.length_a   1.000
_cell.length_b   1.000
_cell.length_c   1.000
_cell.angle_alpha   90.00
_cell.angle_beta   90.00
_cell.angle_gamma   90.00
#
_symmetry.space_group_name_H-M   'P 1'
#
loop_
_entity.id
_entity.type
_entity.pdbx_description
1 polymer ?
#
loop_
_entity_poly.entity_id
_entity_poly.type
_entity_poly.pdbx_seq_one_letter_code
_entity_poly.pdbx_strand_id
1 'polypeptide(L)'
;MNNVISYVIIFGIFAVMMTSSINMADAELSYSKQVEFVGAIEETMGHILAAKDNIVDGNSELASLHLSHPIAELYDNLHNGLKNNPQIDSQVELALFILKNTNPDISSENFDEEAIEILKILNEAKSVLIQNDVYTNPTFKLDVISDLLMMSEHEYILGINSGGGNIGIVEFQDSHAFVVRAEIMLNTIDSLDEDKKNNLSSQLQELKSLILNEEPLDVVQTQFNNVLEEKNTITDNNFNSNIVVMSSGG
;
A
#
# COMPACT_ATOMS: atom_id res chain seq x y z
N MET A 1 12.35 22.24 28.77
CA MET A 1 12.25 20.97 29.52
C MET A 1 10.79 20.55 29.78
N ASN A 2 9.84 20.85 28.87
CA ASN A 2 8.40 20.60 29.13
C ASN A 2 7.70 19.77 28.04
N ASN A 3 8.40 19.24 27.04
CA ASN A 3 7.77 18.50 25.94
C ASN A 3 7.89 16.96 26.02
N VAL A 4 8.69 16.43 26.93
CA VAL A 4 8.91 14.96 27.06
C VAL A 4 7.78 14.26 27.82
N ILE A 5 6.98 14.99 28.60
CA ILE A 5 5.94 14.38 29.47
C ILE A 5 4.64 14.09 28.71
N SER A 6 4.37 14.76 27.60
CA SER A 6 3.11 14.55 26.85
C SER A 6 3.09 13.24 26.04
N TYR A 7 4.22 12.76 25.57
CA TYR A 7 4.30 11.54 24.75
C TYR A 7 4.17 10.24 25.56
N VAL A 8 4.58 10.24 26.84
CA VAL A 8 4.54 9.04 27.69
C VAL A 8 3.12 8.63 28.09
N ILE A 9 2.15 9.56 28.05
CA ILE A 9 0.76 9.27 28.48
C ILE A 9 -0.05 8.55 27.38
N ILE A 10 0.29 8.73 26.11
CA ILE A 10 -0.42 8.09 24.99
C ILE A 10 -0.04 6.61 24.86
N PHE A 11 1.19 6.22 25.15
CA PHE A 11 1.67 4.84 25.06
C PHE A 11 1.13 3.89 26.16
N GLY A 12 0.64 4.42 27.27
CA GLY A 12 0.17 3.62 28.42
C GLY A 12 -1.21 2.97 28.24
N ILE A 13 -2.02 3.36 27.24
CA ILE A 13 -3.40 2.90 27.08
C ILE A 13 -3.50 1.67 26.15
N PHE A 14 -2.49 1.38 25.33
CA PHE A 14 -2.53 0.31 24.33
C PHE A 14 -2.34 -1.13 24.86
N ALA A 15 -1.92 -1.31 26.12
CA ALA A 15 -1.49 -2.62 26.62
C ALA A 15 -2.58 -3.49 27.28
N VAL A 16 -3.86 -3.10 27.31
CA VAL A 16 -4.86 -3.76 28.21
C VAL A 16 -6.00 -4.49 27.49
N MET A 17 -6.10 -4.54 26.15
CA MET A 17 -7.30 -5.14 25.53
C MET A 17 -7.01 -6.28 24.54
N MET A 18 -6.35 -7.32 24.99
CA MET A 18 -6.16 -8.56 24.21
C MET A 18 -6.89 -9.75 24.84
N THR A 19 -8.20 -9.73 25.05
CA THR A 19 -9.01 -10.97 25.18
C THR A 19 -10.49 -10.69 24.96
N SER A 20 -10.94 -10.64 23.73
CA SER A 20 -12.34 -10.96 23.43
C SER A 20 -12.38 -11.83 22.18
N SER A 21 -12.87 -13.05 22.35
CA SER A 21 -13.22 -13.98 21.29
C SER A 21 -14.25 -13.33 20.37
N ILE A 22 -13.83 -12.94 19.18
CA ILE A 22 -14.70 -12.39 18.13
C ILE A 22 -15.52 -13.56 17.57
N ASN A 23 -16.84 -13.53 17.77
CA ASN A 23 -17.77 -14.41 17.07
C ASN A 23 -17.83 -13.95 15.59
N MET A 24 -17.08 -14.59 14.73
CA MET A 24 -17.10 -14.38 13.28
C MET A 24 -18.38 -14.98 12.69
N ALA A 25 -19.42 -14.18 12.58
CA ALA A 25 -20.60 -14.47 11.75
C ALA A 25 -20.94 -13.23 10.91
N ASP A 26 -19.93 -12.61 10.28
CA ASP A 26 -20.11 -11.47 9.41
C ASP A 26 -19.81 -11.86 7.96
N ALA A 27 -20.57 -11.27 7.03
CA ALA A 27 -20.42 -11.56 5.61
C ALA A 27 -18.98 -11.27 5.17
N GLU A 28 -18.30 -12.30 4.74
CA GLU A 28 -16.96 -12.23 4.17
C GLU A 28 -16.93 -11.18 3.04
N LEU A 29 -15.89 -10.35 3.00
CA LEU A 29 -15.71 -9.39 1.92
C LEU A 29 -15.62 -10.14 0.59
N SER A 30 -16.26 -9.60 -0.46
CA SER A 30 -16.05 -10.13 -1.81
C SER A 30 -14.57 -10.02 -2.20
N TYR A 31 -14.11 -10.90 -3.09
CA TYR A 31 -12.72 -10.93 -3.53
C TYR A 31 -12.21 -9.53 -3.99
N SER A 32 -12.99 -8.82 -4.82
CA SER A 32 -12.60 -7.47 -5.26
C SER A 32 -12.46 -6.49 -4.08
N LYS A 33 -13.33 -6.58 -3.08
CA LYS A 33 -13.23 -5.74 -1.87
C LYS A 33 -12.06 -6.11 -0.98
N GLN A 34 -11.63 -7.36 -1.00
CA GLN A 34 -10.40 -7.78 -0.33
C GLN A 34 -9.16 -7.20 -1.03
N VAL A 35 -9.14 -7.19 -2.37
CA VAL A 35 -8.07 -6.56 -3.17
C VAL A 35 -8.01 -5.07 -2.90
N GLU A 36 -9.13 -4.34 -3.01
CA GLU A 36 -9.21 -2.90 -2.72
C GLU A 36 -8.76 -2.55 -1.29
N PHE A 37 -9.15 -3.38 -0.31
CA PHE A 37 -8.75 -3.16 1.09
C PHE A 37 -7.24 -3.33 1.30
N VAL A 38 -6.65 -4.37 0.72
CA VAL A 38 -5.19 -4.58 0.81
C VAL A 38 -4.47 -3.54 -0.03
N GLY A 39 -5.01 -3.14 -1.18
CA GLY A 39 -4.51 -2.03 -1.99
C GLY A 39 -4.39 -0.75 -1.17
N ALA A 40 -5.47 -0.32 -0.49
CA ALA A 40 -5.45 0.87 0.37
C ALA A 40 -4.41 0.79 1.52
N ILE A 41 -4.16 -0.40 2.08
CA ILE A 41 -3.06 -0.60 3.04
C ILE A 41 -1.69 -0.38 2.36
N GLU A 42 -1.48 -0.95 1.19
CA GLU A 42 -0.22 -0.82 0.46
C GLU A 42 0.02 0.61 -0.05
N GLU A 43 -1.04 1.33 -0.47
CA GLU A 43 -0.98 2.76 -0.78
C GLU A 43 -0.59 3.58 0.45
N THR A 44 -1.20 3.31 1.63
CA THR A 44 -0.80 3.92 2.90
C THR A 44 0.70 3.71 3.17
N MET A 45 1.22 2.52 2.90
CA MET A 45 2.65 2.23 3.01
C MET A 45 3.49 3.02 1.98
N GLY A 46 2.94 3.27 0.79
CA GLY A 46 3.55 4.13 -0.24
C GLY A 46 3.69 5.57 0.24
N HIS A 47 2.61 6.16 0.77
CA HIS A 47 2.67 7.51 1.34
C HIS A 47 3.66 7.63 2.50
N ILE A 48 3.74 6.62 3.38
CA ILE A 48 4.74 6.57 4.46
C ILE A 48 6.17 6.56 3.87
N LEU A 49 6.40 5.81 2.80
CA LEU A 49 7.69 5.75 2.12
C LEU A 49 8.06 7.12 1.53
N ALA A 50 7.15 7.75 0.77
CA ALA A 50 7.37 9.07 0.19
C ALA A 50 7.58 10.14 1.27
N ALA A 51 6.83 10.10 2.37
CA ALA A 51 7.05 10.98 3.52
C ALA A 51 8.44 10.81 4.12
N LYS A 52 8.89 9.55 4.29
CA LYS A 52 10.22 9.24 4.83
C LYS A 52 11.33 9.82 3.94
N ASP A 53 11.23 9.65 2.63
CA ASP A 53 12.22 10.19 1.69
C ASP A 53 12.30 11.72 1.81
N ASN A 54 11.15 12.41 1.91
CA ASN A 54 11.10 13.85 2.11
C ASN A 54 11.64 14.29 3.48
N ILE A 55 11.44 13.51 4.56
CA ILE A 55 12.05 13.76 5.88
C ILE A 55 13.57 13.67 5.79
N VAL A 56 14.10 12.64 5.11
CA VAL A 56 15.55 12.47 4.91
C VAL A 56 16.15 13.64 4.14
N ASP A 57 15.43 14.14 3.15
CA ASP A 57 15.85 15.26 2.30
C ASP A 57 15.61 16.63 2.92
N GLY A 58 14.95 16.68 4.10
CA GLY A 58 14.61 17.94 4.80
C GLY A 58 13.45 18.71 4.18
N ASN A 59 12.60 18.06 3.38
CA ASN A 59 11.43 18.61 2.71
C ASN A 59 10.17 18.47 3.58
N SER A 60 10.15 19.09 4.76
CA SER A 60 9.08 18.93 5.77
C SER A 60 7.67 19.23 5.24
N GLU A 61 7.53 20.18 4.31
CA GLU A 61 6.24 20.51 3.70
C GLU A 61 5.70 19.36 2.86
N LEU A 62 6.53 18.78 1.98
CA LEU A 62 6.16 17.62 1.16
C LEU A 62 5.89 16.39 2.03
N ALA A 63 6.74 16.13 3.04
CA ALA A 63 6.52 15.06 4.01
C ALA A 63 5.15 15.19 4.68
N SER A 64 4.77 16.39 5.13
CA SER A 64 3.47 16.65 5.77
C SER A 64 2.28 16.37 4.84
N LEU A 65 2.41 16.65 3.54
CA LEU A 65 1.37 16.34 2.55
C LEU A 65 1.16 14.82 2.44
N HIS A 66 2.22 14.05 2.20
CA HIS A 66 2.13 12.59 2.15
C HIS A 66 1.57 11.98 3.43
N LEU A 67 1.94 12.49 4.61
CA LEU A 67 1.40 12.01 5.90
C LEU A 67 -0.09 12.29 6.06
N SER A 68 -0.65 13.25 5.32
CA SER A 68 -2.07 13.60 5.40
C SER A 68 -2.96 12.80 4.44
N HIS A 69 -2.42 12.28 3.33
CA HIS A 69 -3.18 11.56 2.29
C HIS A 69 -3.89 10.31 2.83
N PRO A 70 -3.26 9.41 3.62
CA PRO A 70 -3.92 8.18 4.04
C PRO A 70 -5.24 8.36 4.77
N ILE A 71 -5.35 9.35 5.65
CA ILE A 71 -6.62 9.61 6.34
C ILE A 71 -7.61 10.38 5.46
N ALA A 72 -7.13 11.17 4.51
CA ALA A 72 -7.98 11.98 3.64
C ALA A 72 -8.57 11.18 2.48
N GLU A 73 -7.85 10.19 1.95
CA GLU A 73 -8.14 9.54 0.68
C GLU A 73 -8.46 8.05 0.85
N LEU A 74 -7.80 7.36 1.80
CA LEU A 74 -7.87 5.91 1.92
C LEU A 74 -8.75 5.43 3.08
N TYR A 75 -8.98 6.27 4.10
CA TYR A 75 -9.72 5.84 5.29
C TYR A 75 -11.13 5.33 4.97
N ASP A 76 -11.85 5.96 4.05
CA ASP A 76 -13.20 5.51 3.67
C ASP A 76 -13.19 4.07 3.11
N ASN A 77 -12.19 3.69 2.33
CA ASN A 77 -12.02 2.33 1.82
C ASN A 77 -11.70 1.34 2.95
N LEU A 78 -10.79 1.71 3.85
CA LEU A 78 -10.44 0.91 5.02
C LEU A 78 -11.63 0.74 5.97
N HIS A 79 -12.34 1.83 6.29
CA HIS A 79 -13.53 1.84 7.12
C HIS A 79 -14.64 0.93 6.55
N ASN A 80 -14.90 1.02 5.25
CA ASN A 80 -15.91 0.18 4.59
C ASN A 80 -15.59 -1.32 4.73
N GLY A 81 -14.32 -1.71 4.68
CA GLY A 81 -13.88 -3.07 4.97
C GLY A 81 -14.08 -3.46 6.44
N LEU A 82 -13.80 -2.54 7.34
CA LEU A 82 -13.75 -2.78 8.80
C LEU A 82 -15.07 -2.51 9.53
N LYS A 83 -16.13 -2.06 8.84
CA LYS A 83 -17.42 -1.64 9.48
C LYS A 83 -18.03 -2.66 10.44
N ASN A 84 -17.75 -3.95 10.25
CA ASN A 84 -18.20 -5.03 11.12
C ASN A 84 -17.19 -5.33 12.25
N ASN A 85 -16.04 -4.66 12.26
CA ASN A 85 -14.95 -4.80 13.24
C ASN A 85 -14.62 -3.44 13.89
N PRO A 86 -15.56 -2.80 14.61
CA PRO A 86 -15.44 -1.40 15.03
C PRO A 86 -14.24 -1.12 15.94
N GLN A 87 -13.73 -2.12 16.64
CA GLN A 87 -12.54 -1.97 17.47
C GLN A 87 -11.28 -1.77 16.62
N ILE A 88 -11.08 -2.59 15.59
CA ILE A 88 -9.95 -2.47 14.67
C ILE A 88 -10.10 -1.22 13.80
N ASP A 89 -11.32 -0.93 13.34
CA ASP A 89 -11.63 0.29 12.60
C ASP A 89 -11.20 1.55 13.37
N SER A 90 -11.58 1.66 14.65
CA SER A 90 -11.16 2.78 15.50
C SER A 90 -9.64 2.83 15.72
N GLN A 91 -8.95 1.70 15.73
CA GLN A 91 -7.49 1.66 15.83
C GLN A 91 -6.84 2.15 14.54
N VAL A 92 -7.36 1.75 13.38
CA VAL A 92 -6.89 2.22 12.06
C VAL A 92 -7.11 3.73 11.94
N GLU A 93 -8.31 4.23 12.26
CA GLU A 93 -8.59 5.67 12.25
C GLU A 93 -7.60 6.45 13.12
N LEU A 94 -7.36 5.98 14.34
CA LEU A 94 -6.41 6.61 15.25
C LEU A 94 -4.97 6.56 14.72
N ALA A 95 -4.57 5.43 14.12
CA ALA A 95 -3.24 5.28 13.54
C ALA A 95 -3.01 6.26 12.37
N LEU A 96 -3.99 6.41 11.47
CA LEU A 96 -3.93 7.38 10.38
C LEU A 96 -3.99 8.82 10.87
N PHE A 97 -4.75 9.08 11.95
CA PHE A 97 -4.76 10.40 12.59
C PHE A 97 -3.41 10.74 13.21
N ILE A 98 -2.74 9.78 13.87
CA ILE A 98 -1.38 9.94 14.40
C ILE A 98 -0.42 10.22 13.25
N LEU A 99 -0.48 9.43 12.17
CA LEU A 99 0.36 9.61 10.99
C LEU A 99 0.26 11.04 10.43
N LYS A 100 -0.96 11.53 10.21
CA LYS A 100 -1.22 12.91 9.77
C LYS A 100 -0.61 13.97 10.68
N ASN A 101 -0.53 13.73 11.98
CA ASN A 101 -0.05 14.68 12.98
C ASN A 101 1.42 14.43 13.39
N THR A 102 2.11 13.50 12.75
CA THR A 102 3.54 13.29 12.95
C THR A 102 4.29 14.56 12.55
N ASN A 103 5.25 14.96 13.38
CA ASN A 103 6.08 16.13 13.12
C ASN A 103 7.04 15.84 11.95
N PRO A 104 6.92 16.51 10.79
CA PRO A 104 7.79 16.24 9.64
C PRO A 104 9.25 16.66 9.84
N ASP A 105 9.56 17.43 10.90
CA ASP A 105 10.94 17.79 11.28
C ASP A 105 11.59 16.76 12.22
N ILE A 106 10.96 15.61 12.42
CA ILE A 106 11.48 14.49 13.21
C ILE A 106 12.71 13.88 12.51
N SER A 107 13.62 13.25 13.28
CA SER A 107 14.68 12.46 12.65
C SER A 107 14.12 11.23 11.93
N SER A 108 14.76 10.79 10.84
CA SER A 108 14.34 9.59 10.11
C SER A 108 14.24 8.35 11.00
N GLU A 109 15.14 8.18 11.99
CA GLU A 109 15.12 7.08 12.96
C GLU A 109 13.85 7.10 13.83
N ASN A 110 13.49 8.27 14.36
CA ASN A 110 12.27 8.40 15.18
C ASN A 110 11.01 8.23 14.32
N PHE A 111 11.04 8.68 13.05
CA PHE A 111 9.95 8.44 12.12
C PHE A 111 9.75 6.95 11.84
N ASP A 112 10.83 6.19 11.65
CA ASP A 112 10.76 4.74 11.47
C ASP A 112 10.11 4.04 12.66
N GLU A 113 10.40 4.47 13.90
CA GLU A 113 9.75 3.91 15.09
C GLU A 113 8.25 4.18 15.11
N GLU A 114 7.81 5.41 14.78
CA GLU A 114 6.38 5.75 14.68
C GLU A 114 5.69 4.98 13.55
N ALA A 115 6.31 4.90 12.38
CA ALA A 115 5.78 4.19 11.22
C ALA A 115 5.60 2.68 11.50
N ILE A 116 6.53 2.03 12.20
CA ILE A 116 6.43 0.61 12.57
C ILE A 116 5.16 0.31 13.37
N GLU A 117 4.80 1.16 14.32
CA GLU A 117 3.58 0.96 15.13
C GLU A 117 2.31 1.12 14.28
N ILE A 118 2.29 2.08 13.36
CA ILE A 118 1.17 2.28 12.41
C ILE A 118 1.04 1.05 11.49
N LEU A 119 2.16 0.61 10.89
CA LEU A 119 2.19 -0.56 10.01
C LEU A 119 1.73 -1.84 10.73
N LYS A 120 2.00 -1.99 12.01
CA LYS A 120 1.53 -3.10 12.82
C LYS A 120 0.00 -3.11 12.93
N ILE A 121 -0.62 -1.94 13.17
CA ILE A 121 -2.08 -1.81 13.24
C ILE A 121 -2.72 -2.14 11.87
N LEU A 122 -2.15 -1.63 10.77
CA LEU A 122 -2.63 -1.93 9.41
C LEU A 122 -2.50 -3.42 9.08
N ASN A 123 -1.40 -4.07 9.48
CA ASN A 123 -1.24 -5.52 9.31
C ASN A 123 -2.20 -6.33 10.18
N GLU A 124 -2.54 -5.86 11.38
CA GLU A 124 -3.58 -6.48 12.21
C GLU A 124 -4.94 -6.36 11.53
N ALA A 125 -5.31 -5.18 11.03
CA ALA A 125 -6.54 -4.96 10.27
C ALA A 125 -6.65 -5.89 9.05
N LYS A 126 -5.55 -6.02 8.28
CA LYS A 126 -5.46 -6.97 7.17
C LYS A 126 -5.72 -8.42 7.63
N SER A 127 -5.10 -8.84 8.72
CA SER A 127 -5.20 -10.21 9.22
C SER A 127 -6.59 -10.57 9.76
N VAL A 128 -7.37 -9.59 10.19
CA VAL A 128 -8.77 -9.78 10.63
C VAL A 128 -9.69 -10.04 9.44
N LEU A 129 -9.45 -9.43 8.29
CA LEU A 129 -10.33 -9.48 7.12
C LEU A 129 -9.90 -10.48 6.06
N ILE A 130 -8.61 -10.69 5.91
CA ILE A 130 -8.04 -11.50 4.82
C ILE A 130 -7.47 -12.78 5.41
N GLN A 131 -8.03 -13.92 5.02
CA GLN A 131 -7.51 -15.22 5.41
C GLN A 131 -6.09 -15.41 4.85
N ASN A 132 -5.24 -16.10 5.61
CA ASN A 132 -3.83 -16.24 5.25
C ASN A 132 -3.62 -16.97 3.91
N ASP A 133 -4.44 -17.95 3.59
CA ASP A 133 -4.39 -18.68 2.32
C ASP A 133 -4.79 -17.79 1.13
N VAL A 134 -5.72 -16.84 1.32
CA VAL A 134 -6.05 -15.82 0.33
C VAL A 134 -4.86 -14.86 0.15
N TYR A 135 -4.32 -14.32 1.25
CA TYR A 135 -3.22 -13.35 1.18
C TYR A 135 -1.93 -13.94 0.61
N THR A 136 -1.67 -15.24 0.84
CA THR A 136 -0.50 -15.93 0.29
C THR A 136 -0.69 -16.42 -1.15
N ASN A 137 -1.91 -16.33 -1.69
CA ASN A 137 -2.19 -16.71 -3.07
C ASN A 137 -1.49 -15.78 -4.06
N PRO A 138 -0.67 -16.31 -5.00
CA PRO A 138 0.04 -15.48 -5.99
C PRO A 138 -0.89 -14.61 -6.83
N THR A 139 -2.04 -15.14 -7.25
CA THR A 139 -3.02 -14.40 -8.06
C THR A 139 -3.58 -13.22 -7.27
N PHE A 140 -3.90 -13.41 -5.99
CA PHE A 140 -4.37 -12.32 -5.13
C PHE A 140 -3.33 -11.19 -5.02
N LYS A 141 -2.07 -11.53 -4.77
CA LYS A 141 -0.98 -10.52 -4.72
C LYS A 141 -0.78 -9.81 -6.06
N LEU A 142 -0.87 -10.54 -7.18
CA LEU A 142 -0.79 -9.93 -8.50
C LEU A 142 -1.98 -9.00 -8.79
N ASP A 143 -3.17 -9.27 -8.26
CA ASP A 143 -4.32 -8.39 -8.39
C ASP A 143 -4.17 -7.13 -7.52
N VAL A 144 -3.61 -7.24 -6.32
CA VAL A 144 -3.24 -6.06 -5.50
C VAL A 144 -2.14 -5.23 -6.17
N ILE A 145 -1.14 -5.87 -6.81
CA ILE A 145 -0.14 -5.16 -7.63
C ILE A 145 -0.83 -4.37 -8.76
N SER A 146 -1.84 -4.94 -9.41
CA SER A 146 -2.59 -4.22 -10.47
C SER A 146 -3.35 -3.02 -9.91
N ASP A 147 -3.94 -3.13 -8.73
CA ASP A 147 -4.62 -2.04 -8.04
C ASP A 147 -3.64 -0.89 -7.74
N LEU A 148 -2.49 -1.18 -7.15
CA LEU A 148 -1.41 -0.22 -6.93
C LEU A 148 -0.93 0.47 -8.21
N LEU A 149 -0.83 -0.27 -9.31
CA LEU A 149 -0.41 0.30 -10.60
C LEU A 149 -1.48 1.22 -11.20
N MET A 150 -2.75 0.90 -11.04
CA MET A 150 -3.85 1.78 -11.46
C MET A 150 -3.88 3.07 -10.64
N MET A 151 -3.64 2.99 -9.33
CA MET A 151 -3.53 4.18 -8.48
C MET A 151 -2.28 4.98 -8.81
N SER A 152 -1.14 4.33 -9.04
CA SER A 152 0.09 5.00 -9.50
C SER A 152 -0.10 5.76 -10.82
N GLU A 153 -0.78 5.19 -11.80
CA GLU A 153 -1.13 5.88 -13.04
C GLU A 153 -2.03 7.09 -12.79
N HIS A 154 -3.01 6.93 -11.88
CA HIS A 154 -3.89 8.03 -11.49
C HIS A 154 -3.11 9.21 -10.90
N GLU A 155 -2.21 8.94 -9.94
CA GLU A 155 -1.36 9.98 -9.34
C GLU A 155 -0.45 10.64 -10.37
N TYR A 156 0.12 9.87 -11.30
CA TYR A 156 0.92 10.43 -12.38
C TYR A 156 0.12 11.43 -13.24
N ILE A 157 -1.12 11.07 -13.58
CA ILE A 157 -2.04 11.95 -14.33
C ILE A 157 -2.37 13.21 -13.53
N LEU A 158 -2.61 13.09 -12.22
CA LEU A 158 -2.84 14.24 -11.33
C LEU A 158 -1.61 15.15 -11.28
N GLY A 159 -0.42 14.59 -11.16
CA GLY A 159 0.85 15.34 -11.20
C GLY A 159 0.99 16.17 -12.47
N ILE A 160 0.76 15.58 -13.63
CA ILE A 160 0.77 16.29 -14.93
C ILE A 160 -0.29 17.41 -14.98
N ASN A 161 -1.49 17.15 -14.47
CA ASN A 161 -2.62 18.11 -14.55
C ASN A 161 -2.55 19.22 -13.50
N SER A 162 -1.76 19.08 -12.44
CA SER A 162 -1.62 20.06 -11.35
C SER A 162 -1.02 21.39 -11.79
N GLY A 163 -0.34 21.41 -12.94
CA GLY A 163 0.36 22.59 -13.44
C GLY A 163 1.66 22.91 -12.70
N GLY A 164 2.18 22.00 -11.91
CA GLY A 164 3.43 22.10 -11.15
C GLY A 164 3.24 22.57 -9.70
N GLY A 165 4.36 22.89 -9.03
CA GLY A 165 4.38 23.24 -7.61
C GLY A 165 4.32 21.99 -6.69
N ASN A 166 4.19 22.23 -5.38
CA ASN A 166 4.25 21.16 -4.38
C ASN A 166 3.21 20.06 -4.60
N ILE A 167 1.99 20.40 -5.05
CA ILE A 167 0.94 19.41 -5.34
C ILE A 167 1.41 18.46 -6.44
N GLY A 168 1.89 18.96 -7.57
CA GLY A 168 2.38 18.10 -8.65
C GLY A 168 3.56 17.21 -8.25
N ILE A 169 4.47 17.74 -7.43
CA ILE A 169 5.61 16.98 -6.91
C ILE A 169 5.11 15.83 -6.02
N VAL A 170 4.15 16.08 -5.14
CA VAL A 170 3.58 15.07 -4.24
C VAL A 170 2.96 13.92 -5.05
N GLU A 171 2.14 14.24 -6.07
CA GLU A 171 1.48 13.24 -6.90
C GLU A 171 2.50 12.36 -7.68
N PHE A 172 3.57 12.96 -8.22
CA PHE A 172 4.66 12.18 -8.85
C PHE A 172 5.39 11.29 -7.84
N GLN A 173 5.63 11.78 -6.62
CA GLN A 173 6.26 11.00 -5.55
C GLN A 173 5.35 9.83 -5.10
N ASP A 174 4.03 10.05 -5.00
CA ASP A 174 3.06 9.00 -4.68
C ASP A 174 2.99 7.96 -5.80
N SER A 175 2.90 8.40 -7.06
CA SER A 175 2.98 7.50 -8.21
C SER A 175 4.22 6.59 -8.16
N HIS A 176 5.40 7.17 -7.93
CA HIS A 176 6.64 6.42 -7.79
C HIS A 176 6.59 5.44 -6.62
N ALA A 177 6.14 5.89 -5.45
CA ALA A 177 6.10 5.09 -4.24
C ALA A 177 5.15 3.88 -4.37
N PHE A 178 4.03 4.01 -5.08
CA PHE A 178 3.10 2.92 -5.32
C PHE A 178 3.71 1.84 -6.24
N VAL A 179 4.51 2.23 -7.26
CA VAL A 179 5.27 1.25 -8.06
C VAL A 179 6.35 0.56 -7.21
N VAL A 180 7.01 1.27 -6.29
CA VAL A 180 7.95 0.66 -5.33
C VAL A 180 7.22 -0.36 -4.45
N ARG A 181 6.02 -0.06 -3.96
CA ARG A 181 5.20 -1.00 -3.18
C ARG A 181 4.82 -2.24 -4.00
N ALA A 182 4.42 -2.04 -5.26
CA ALA A 182 4.14 -3.14 -6.18
C ALA A 182 5.36 -4.07 -6.37
N GLU A 183 6.55 -3.52 -6.52
CA GLU A 183 7.80 -4.31 -6.62
C GLU A 183 8.12 -5.05 -5.32
N ILE A 184 7.96 -4.41 -4.16
CA ILE A 184 8.14 -5.06 -2.86
C ILE A 184 7.16 -6.24 -2.72
N MET A 185 5.89 -6.05 -3.07
CA MET A 185 4.89 -7.13 -3.03
C MET A 185 5.24 -8.26 -3.99
N LEU A 186 5.66 -7.97 -5.24
CA LEU A 186 6.12 -8.96 -6.21
C LEU A 186 7.23 -9.85 -5.62
N ASN A 187 8.16 -9.24 -4.90
CA ASN A 187 9.28 -9.96 -4.27
C ASN A 187 8.83 -10.93 -3.18
N THR A 188 7.63 -10.77 -2.61
CA THR A 188 7.04 -11.72 -1.64
C THR A 188 6.31 -12.90 -2.28
N ILE A 189 6.29 -13.02 -3.60
CA ILE A 189 5.63 -14.14 -4.31
C ILE A 189 6.70 -15.21 -4.62
N ASP A 190 6.87 -16.15 -3.69
CA ASP A 190 7.90 -17.19 -3.81
C ASP A 190 7.57 -18.28 -4.85
N SER A 191 6.27 -18.49 -5.12
CA SER A 191 5.80 -19.54 -6.03
C SER A 191 5.73 -19.13 -7.51
N LEU A 192 6.13 -17.89 -7.82
CA LEU A 192 6.18 -17.41 -9.20
C LEU A 192 7.45 -17.94 -9.87
N ASP A 193 7.31 -18.30 -11.16
CA ASP A 193 8.44 -18.64 -12.01
C ASP A 193 9.47 -17.49 -12.05
N GLU A 194 10.74 -17.82 -11.89
CA GLU A 194 11.82 -16.84 -11.71
C GLU A 194 11.99 -15.94 -12.95
N ASP A 195 11.86 -16.50 -14.16
CA ASP A 195 11.99 -15.73 -15.39
C ASP A 195 10.83 -14.71 -15.53
N LYS A 196 9.61 -15.13 -15.18
CA LYS A 196 8.42 -14.25 -15.17
C LYS A 196 8.55 -13.15 -14.13
N LYS A 197 9.00 -13.50 -12.91
CA LYS A 197 9.24 -12.55 -11.83
C LYS A 197 10.29 -11.51 -12.21
N ASN A 198 11.41 -11.95 -12.80
CA ASN A 198 12.47 -11.07 -13.26
C ASN A 198 12.01 -10.15 -14.40
N ASN A 199 11.20 -10.66 -15.34
CA ASN A 199 10.64 -9.84 -16.42
C ASN A 199 9.73 -8.76 -15.88
N LEU A 200 8.78 -9.11 -15.02
CA LEU A 200 7.85 -8.15 -14.39
C LEU A 200 8.61 -7.13 -13.53
N SER A 201 9.61 -7.56 -12.76
CA SER A 201 10.48 -6.67 -11.97
C SER A 201 11.23 -5.68 -12.86
N SER A 202 11.77 -6.13 -14.00
CA SER A 202 12.45 -5.25 -14.96
C SER A 202 11.52 -4.18 -15.52
N GLN A 203 10.28 -4.54 -15.85
CA GLN A 203 9.29 -3.59 -16.35
C GLN A 203 8.86 -2.59 -15.29
N LEU A 204 8.72 -3.02 -14.00
CA LEU A 204 8.46 -2.10 -12.88
C LEU A 204 9.63 -1.13 -12.65
N GLN A 205 10.87 -1.59 -12.80
CA GLN A 205 12.04 -0.72 -12.68
C GLN A 205 12.09 0.33 -13.80
N GLU A 206 11.75 -0.06 -15.04
CA GLU A 206 11.62 0.88 -16.15
C GLU A 206 10.53 1.92 -15.88
N LEU A 207 9.34 1.48 -15.42
CA LEU A 207 8.24 2.37 -15.06
C LEU A 207 8.65 3.38 -13.99
N LYS A 208 9.32 2.94 -12.90
CA LYS A 208 9.85 3.84 -11.87
C LYS A 208 10.80 4.90 -12.47
N SER A 209 11.66 4.50 -13.39
CA SER A 209 12.60 5.42 -14.05
C SER A 209 11.87 6.47 -14.89
N LEU A 210 10.83 6.07 -15.62
CA LEU A 210 10.02 7.00 -16.43
C LEU A 210 9.26 7.99 -15.55
N ILE A 211 8.69 7.54 -14.42
CA ILE A 211 8.00 8.40 -13.45
C ILE A 211 8.97 9.41 -12.83
N LEU A 212 10.14 8.95 -12.35
CA LEU A 212 11.16 9.83 -11.75
C LEU A 212 11.70 10.89 -12.71
N ASN A 213 11.73 10.59 -14.01
CA ASN A 213 12.16 11.54 -15.04
C ASN A 213 11.01 12.42 -15.54
N GLU A 214 9.80 12.29 -15.00
CA GLU A 214 8.61 13.03 -15.43
C GLU A 214 8.41 12.94 -16.95
N GLU A 215 8.58 11.73 -17.52
CA GLU A 215 8.49 11.51 -18.97
C GLU A 215 7.06 11.81 -19.48
N PRO A 216 6.87 12.10 -20.79
CA PRO A 216 5.55 12.39 -21.35
C PRO A 216 4.49 11.34 -20.99
N LEU A 217 3.27 11.77 -20.71
CA LEU A 217 2.17 10.93 -20.24
C LEU A 217 1.93 9.70 -21.12
N ASP A 218 1.99 9.84 -22.43
CA ASP A 218 1.80 8.74 -23.38
C ASP A 218 2.89 7.67 -23.30
N VAL A 219 4.12 8.07 -22.97
CA VAL A 219 5.25 7.16 -22.73
C VAL A 219 5.01 6.36 -21.45
N VAL A 220 4.67 7.05 -20.36
CA VAL A 220 4.44 6.44 -19.05
C VAL A 220 3.21 5.52 -19.09
N GLN A 221 2.11 5.95 -19.71
CA GLN A 221 0.91 5.11 -19.88
C GLN A 221 1.18 3.86 -20.72
N THR A 222 2.02 3.97 -21.75
CA THR A 222 2.44 2.80 -22.53
C THR A 222 3.15 1.79 -21.64
N GLN A 223 4.03 2.22 -20.75
CA GLN A 223 4.73 1.33 -19.83
C GLN A 223 3.80 0.75 -18.76
N PHE A 224 2.84 1.50 -18.21
CA PHE A 224 1.80 0.94 -17.33
C PHE A 224 1.06 -0.21 -18.01
N ASN A 225 0.63 -0.02 -19.26
CA ASN A 225 -0.04 -1.05 -20.03
C ASN A 225 0.83 -2.30 -20.24
N ASN A 226 2.13 -2.12 -20.56
CA ASN A 226 3.06 -3.24 -20.73
C ASN A 226 3.19 -4.07 -19.44
N VAL A 227 3.31 -3.41 -18.28
CA VAL A 227 3.39 -4.09 -16.97
C VAL A 227 2.10 -4.87 -16.68
N LEU A 228 0.93 -4.28 -16.93
CA LEU A 228 -0.36 -4.91 -16.71
C LEU A 228 -0.59 -6.10 -17.67
N GLU A 229 -0.18 -5.99 -18.93
CA GLU A 229 -0.24 -7.09 -19.89
C GLU A 229 0.66 -8.26 -19.48
N GLU A 230 1.89 -7.99 -19.07
CA GLU A 230 2.80 -9.03 -18.56
C GLU A 230 2.21 -9.72 -17.32
N LYS A 231 1.70 -8.96 -16.35
CA LYS A 231 1.02 -9.51 -15.17
C LYS A 231 -0.16 -10.41 -15.56
N ASN A 232 -1.00 -10.00 -16.53
CA ASN A 232 -2.13 -10.79 -16.98
C ASN A 232 -1.67 -12.11 -17.63
N THR A 233 -0.60 -12.09 -18.44
CA THR A 233 0.01 -13.28 -19.02
C THR A 233 0.46 -14.27 -17.95
N ILE A 234 1.01 -13.78 -16.83
CA ILE A 234 1.41 -14.60 -15.69
C ILE A 234 0.20 -15.27 -15.04
N THR A 235 -0.87 -14.51 -14.83
CA THR A 235 -2.11 -15.00 -14.17
C THR A 235 -2.81 -16.07 -15.00
N ASP A 236 -2.97 -15.86 -16.31
CA ASP A 236 -3.63 -16.80 -17.23
C ASP A 236 -2.89 -18.14 -17.35
N ASN A 237 -1.56 -18.11 -17.38
CA ASN A 237 -0.74 -19.31 -17.45
C ASN A 237 -0.81 -20.14 -16.14
N ASN A 238 -0.93 -19.49 -14.98
CA ASN A 238 -1.10 -20.18 -13.71
C ASN A 238 -2.48 -20.86 -13.62
N PHE A 239 -3.52 -20.24 -14.16
CA PHE A 239 -4.86 -20.82 -14.20
C PHE A 239 -4.91 -22.08 -15.09
N ASN A 240 -4.32 -22.03 -16.29
CA ASN A 240 -4.29 -23.15 -17.23
C ASN A 240 -3.45 -24.34 -16.71
N SER A 241 -2.35 -24.11 -16.02
CA SER A 241 -1.52 -25.18 -15.45
C SER A 241 -2.27 -25.95 -14.34
N ASN A 242 -3.08 -25.29 -13.54
CA ASN A 242 -3.89 -25.92 -12.49
C ASN A 242 -5.03 -26.78 -13.03
N ILE A 243 -5.63 -26.40 -14.16
CA ILE A 243 -6.68 -27.21 -14.83
C ILE A 243 -6.10 -28.51 -15.40
N VAL A 244 -4.91 -28.46 -15.98
CA VAL A 244 -4.25 -29.64 -16.55
C VAL A 244 -3.90 -30.67 -15.47
N VAL A 245 -3.45 -30.24 -14.30
CA VAL A 245 -3.13 -31.15 -13.17
C VAL A 245 -4.38 -31.83 -12.62
N MET A 246 -5.53 -31.15 -12.55
CA MET A 246 -6.79 -31.74 -12.09
C MET A 246 -7.39 -32.74 -13.10
N SER A 247 -7.10 -32.60 -14.40
CA SER A 247 -7.62 -33.49 -15.46
C SER A 247 -6.79 -34.74 -15.68
N SER A 248 -5.55 -34.81 -15.17
CA SER A 248 -4.64 -35.95 -15.33
C SER A 248 -4.62 -36.91 -14.14
N GLY A 249 -5.43 -36.69 -13.10
CA GLY A 249 -5.55 -37.49 -11.87
C GLY A 249 -6.83 -38.35 -11.78
N GLY A 250 -7.49 -38.67 -12.93
CA GLY A 250 -8.67 -39.51 -13.00
C GLY A 250 -8.37 -40.89 -13.51
#